data_21fc981bf3925593a6631fc7d8422170
#
_entry.id   21fc981bf3925593a6631fc7d8422170
#
_cell.length_a   1.000
_cell.length_b   1.000
_cell.length_c   1.000
_cell.angle_alpha   90.00
_cell.angle_beta   90.00
_cell.angle_gamma   90.00
#
_symmetry.space_group_name_H-M   'P 1'
#
loop_
_entity.id
_entity.type
_entity.pdbx_description
1 polymer ?
#
loop_
_entity_poly.entity_id
_entity_poly.type
_entity_poly.pdbx_seq_one_letter_code
_entity_poly.pdbx_strand_id
1 'polypeptide(L)'
;MLSVLAIVISLVLLIYLGYKGWSIVLLAPILALLAAVLTAIVTGGQFHILATYTEVFMTNMAGYVKSYFPFFLLGAIFGTVMDQSGSAMAIADFIFDKLGKGKEALAVVLACAVITYGGVSLFVAAFAIYPIGAVLFRKAGIPKRFLPGCIALGAFTFTMTAIPGTPQIQNTIPMKYFGTDVFAAP
;
A
#
# COMPACT_ATOMS: atom_id res chain seq x y z
N MET A 1 -8.31 -2.60 -28.38
CA MET A 1 -9.38 -2.17 -27.45
C MET A 1 -10.01 -3.32 -26.67
N LEU A 2 -10.40 -4.43 -27.32
CA LEU A 2 -11.03 -5.58 -26.62
C LEU A 2 -10.11 -6.25 -25.58
N SER A 3 -8.80 -6.33 -25.84
CA SER A 3 -7.82 -6.87 -24.86
C SER A 3 -7.73 -6.02 -23.59
N VAL A 4 -7.83 -4.69 -23.73
CA VAL A 4 -7.87 -3.78 -22.58
C VAL A 4 -9.15 -4.00 -21.76
N LEU A 5 -10.28 -4.24 -22.44
CA LEU A 5 -11.54 -4.55 -21.76
C LEU A 5 -11.43 -5.84 -20.93
N ALA A 6 -10.78 -6.89 -21.47
CA ALA A 6 -10.55 -8.13 -20.74
C ALA A 6 -9.73 -7.93 -19.46
N ILE A 7 -8.69 -7.09 -19.53
CA ILE A 7 -7.88 -6.73 -18.36
C ILE A 7 -8.72 -5.95 -17.33
N VAL A 8 -9.49 -4.96 -17.77
CA VAL A 8 -10.35 -4.16 -16.89
C VAL A 8 -11.39 -5.05 -16.19
N ILE A 9 -12.04 -5.95 -16.93
CA ILE A 9 -13.02 -6.91 -16.35
C ILE A 9 -12.35 -7.77 -15.27
N SER A 10 -11.16 -8.31 -15.54
CA SER A 10 -10.43 -9.13 -14.57
C SER A 10 -10.03 -8.34 -13.32
N LEU A 11 -9.63 -7.08 -13.47
CA LEU A 11 -9.31 -6.21 -12.33
C LEU A 11 -10.56 -5.85 -11.51
N VAL A 12 -11.66 -5.52 -12.15
CA VAL A 12 -12.93 -5.24 -11.46
C VAL A 12 -13.40 -6.49 -10.69
N LEU A 13 -13.28 -7.66 -11.31
CA LEU A 13 -13.63 -8.92 -10.65
C LEU A 13 -12.71 -9.22 -9.46
N LEU A 14 -11.40 -8.91 -9.57
CA LEU A 14 -10.45 -9.03 -8.45
C LEU A 14 -10.88 -8.17 -7.26
N ILE A 15 -11.20 -6.91 -7.52
CA ILE A 15 -11.66 -5.96 -6.50
C ILE A 15 -12.95 -6.47 -5.87
N TYR A 16 -13.93 -6.86 -6.68
CA TYR A 16 -15.23 -7.33 -6.21
C TYR A 16 -15.11 -8.57 -5.31
N LEU A 17 -14.34 -9.59 -5.74
CA LEU A 17 -14.13 -10.80 -4.96
C LEU A 17 -13.27 -10.55 -3.72
N GLY A 18 -12.30 -9.64 -3.79
CA GLY A 18 -11.52 -9.19 -2.63
C GLY A 18 -12.40 -8.56 -1.55
N TYR A 19 -13.37 -7.71 -1.94
CA TYR A 19 -14.36 -7.16 -1.00
C TYR A 19 -15.28 -8.22 -0.39
N LYS A 20 -15.51 -9.34 -1.07
CA LYS A 20 -16.23 -10.49 -0.52
C LYS A 20 -15.40 -11.34 0.45
N GLY A 21 -14.14 -10.96 0.70
CA GLY A 21 -13.25 -11.65 1.65
C GLY A 21 -12.48 -12.83 1.06
N TRP A 22 -12.45 -12.98 -0.26
CA TRP A 22 -11.62 -13.99 -0.90
C TRP A 22 -10.15 -13.62 -0.84
N SER A 23 -9.26 -14.61 -0.71
CA SER A 23 -7.82 -14.37 -0.69
C SER A 23 -7.33 -13.81 -2.03
N ILE A 24 -6.83 -12.57 -2.02
CA ILE A 24 -6.27 -11.90 -3.19
C ILE A 24 -5.06 -12.67 -3.75
N VAL A 25 -4.27 -13.30 -2.88
CA VAL A 25 -3.10 -14.09 -3.28
C VAL A 25 -3.51 -15.28 -4.17
N LEU A 26 -4.66 -15.89 -3.90
CA LEU A 26 -5.19 -16.99 -4.72
C LEU A 26 -5.92 -16.47 -5.96
N LEU A 27 -6.64 -15.36 -5.83
CA LEU A 27 -7.41 -14.77 -6.94
C LEU A 27 -6.53 -14.17 -8.02
N ALA A 28 -5.42 -13.53 -7.66
CA ALA A 28 -4.57 -12.82 -8.62
C ALA A 28 -4.07 -13.72 -9.77
N PRO A 29 -3.47 -14.89 -9.54
CA PRO A 29 -3.06 -15.78 -10.63
C PRO A 29 -4.24 -16.30 -11.46
N ILE A 30 -5.38 -16.62 -10.83
CA ILE A 30 -6.57 -17.11 -11.52
C ILE A 30 -7.12 -16.05 -12.47
N LEU A 31 -7.24 -14.81 -11.98
CA LEU A 31 -7.79 -13.71 -12.78
C LEU A 31 -6.81 -13.18 -13.83
N ALA A 32 -5.51 -13.29 -13.58
CA ALA A 32 -4.49 -13.04 -14.61
C ALA A 32 -4.61 -14.03 -15.78
N LEU A 33 -4.79 -15.32 -15.48
CA LEU A 33 -5.05 -16.33 -16.50
C LEU A 33 -6.39 -16.11 -17.22
N LEU A 34 -7.43 -15.70 -16.50
CA LEU A 34 -8.72 -15.34 -17.10
C LEU A 34 -8.55 -14.19 -18.10
N ALA A 35 -7.81 -13.14 -17.75
CA ALA A 35 -7.51 -12.03 -18.67
C ALA A 35 -6.79 -12.51 -19.93
N ALA A 36 -5.81 -13.43 -19.77
CA ALA A 36 -5.09 -14.00 -20.89
C ALA A 36 -5.99 -14.86 -21.80
N VAL A 37 -6.86 -15.70 -21.21
CA VAL A 37 -7.86 -16.50 -21.97
C VAL A 37 -8.81 -15.60 -22.76
N LEU A 38 -9.40 -14.61 -22.08
CA LEU A 38 -10.32 -13.66 -22.75
C LEU A 38 -9.64 -12.92 -23.88
N THR A 39 -8.39 -12.52 -23.68
CA THR A 39 -7.60 -11.85 -24.73
C THR A 39 -7.34 -12.79 -25.91
N ALA A 40 -6.97 -14.05 -25.66
CA ALA A 40 -6.72 -15.02 -26.73
C ALA A 40 -7.97 -15.33 -27.55
N ILE A 41 -9.13 -15.50 -26.89
CA ILE A 41 -10.42 -15.69 -27.59
C ILE A 41 -10.74 -14.52 -28.51
N VAL A 42 -10.52 -13.30 -28.03
CA VAL A 42 -10.83 -12.08 -28.78
C VAL A 42 -9.87 -11.85 -29.95
N THR A 43 -8.60 -12.21 -29.80
CA THR A 43 -7.57 -12.01 -30.82
C THR A 43 -7.41 -13.19 -31.77
N GLY A 44 -8.12 -14.31 -31.54
CA GLY A 44 -8.01 -15.53 -32.32
C GLY A 44 -6.67 -16.26 -32.15
N GLY A 45 -5.92 -15.94 -31.07
CA GLY A 45 -4.63 -16.55 -30.77
C GLY A 45 -4.75 -17.92 -30.13
N GLN A 46 -3.72 -18.79 -30.33
CA GLN A 46 -3.61 -20.04 -29.58
C GLN A 46 -3.27 -19.73 -28.13
N PHE A 47 -3.97 -20.36 -27.20
CA PHE A 47 -3.77 -20.18 -25.77
C PHE A 47 -3.33 -21.48 -25.11
N HIS A 48 -2.12 -21.48 -24.56
CA HIS A 48 -1.57 -22.58 -23.80
C HIS A 48 -1.52 -22.23 -22.31
N ILE A 49 -2.57 -22.59 -21.56
CA ILE A 49 -2.76 -22.23 -20.15
C ILE A 49 -1.50 -22.49 -19.33
N LEU A 50 -0.95 -23.73 -19.42
CA LEU A 50 0.19 -24.14 -18.62
C LEU A 50 1.44 -23.32 -18.96
N ALA A 51 1.75 -23.16 -20.24
CA ALA A 51 2.89 -22.37 -20.69
C ALA A 51 2.74 -20.88 -20.30
N THR A 52 1.55 -20.30 -20.42
CA THR A 52 1.29 -18.94 -19.98
C THR A 52 1.49 -18.78 -18.47
N TYR A 53 1.06 -19.76 -17.69
CA TYR A 53 1.26 -19.73 -16.24
C TYR A 53 2.74 -19.86 -15.88
N THR A 54 3.46 -20.86 -16.41
CA THR A 54 4.85 -21.14 -16.02
C THR A 54 5.84 -20.11 -16.60
N GLU A 55 5.73 -19.81 -17.90
CA GLU A 55 6.72 -18.98 -18.59
C GLU A 55 6.44 -17.48 -18.48
N VAL A 56 5.16 -17.09 -18.49
CA VAL A 56 4.82 -15.65 -18.45
C VAL A 56 4.52 -15.21 -17.02
N PHE A 57 3.52 -15.82 -16.37
CA PHE A 57 3.09 -15.36 -15.05
C PHE A 57 4.17 -15.57 -13.98
N MET A 58 4.70 -16.79 -13.84
CA MET A 58 5.68 -17.11 -12.81
C MET A 58 7.00 -16.37 -13.02
N THR A 59 7.45 -16.21 -14.26
CA THR A 59 8.67 -15.45 -14.58
C THR A 59 8.53 -13.98 -14.21
N ASN A 60 7.40 -13.35 -14.55
CA ASN A 60 7.15 -11.95 -14.20
C ASN A 60 6.96 -11.76 -12.69
N MET A 61 6.28 -12.70 -12.01
CA MET A 61 6.12 -12.69 -10.56
C MET A 61 7.50 -12.81 -9.86
N ALA A 62 8.33 -13.76 -10.29
CA ALA A 62 9.68 -13.91 -9.74
C ALA A 62 10.55 -12.67 -9.99
N GLY A 63 10.44 -12.07 -11.17
CA GLY A 63 11.11 -10.82 -11.51
C GLY A 63 10.68 -9.65 -10.62
N TYR A 64 9.38 -9.54 -10.33
CA TYR A 64 8.84 -8.55 -9.40
C TYR A 64 9.38 -8.76 -7.98
N VAL A 65 9.30 -9.98 -7.47
CA VAL A 65 9.82 -10.31 -6.12
C VAL A 65 11.31 -9.99 -6.05
N LYS A 66 12.12 -10.44 -7.02
CA LYS A 66 13.55 -10.15 -7.08
C LYS A 66 13.86 -8.65 -7.04
N SER A 67 13.09 -7.85 -7.77
CA SER A 67 13.33 -6.40 -7.88
C SER A 67 12.94 -5.64 -6.61
N TYR A 68 11.87 -6.04 -5.93
CA TYR A 68 11.28 -5.28 -4.83
C TYR A 68 11.48 -5.92 -3.45
N PHE A 69 11.91 -7.17 -3.38
CA PHE A 69 12.16 -7.85 -2.10
C PHE A 69 13.11 -7.08 -1.16
N PRO A 70 14.23 -6.48 -1.64
CA PRO A 70 15.10 -5.70 -0.77
C PRO A 70 14.36 -4.51 -0.12
N PHE A 71 13.50 -3.82 -0.87
CA PHE A 71 12.70 -2.70 -0.35
C PHE A 71 11.71 -3.16 0.72
N PHE A 72 11.00 -4.26 0.46
CA PHE A 72 10.06 -4.83 1.45
C PHE A 72 10.78 -5.30 2.71
N LEU A 73 11.91 -5.99 2.55
CA LEU A 73 12.70 -6.52 3.66
C LEU A 73 13.26 -5.38 4.52
N LEU A 74 13.94 -4.42 3.89
CA LEU A 74 14.55 -3.30 4.61
C LEU A 74 13.49 -2.41 5.27
N GLY A 75 12.37 -2.17 4.58
CA GLY A 75 11.23 -1.44 5.13
C GLY A 75 10.60 -2.15 6.34
N ALA A 76 10.46 -3.47 6.29
CA ALA A 76 9.94 -4.26 7.41
C ALA A 76 10.91 -4.25 8.60
N ILE A 77 12.22 -4.40 8.36
CA ILE A 77 13.25 -4.32 9.40
C ILE A 77 13.23 -2.93 10.04
N PHE A 78 13.27 -1.87 9.22
CA PHE A 78 13.22 -0.49 9.71
C PHE A 78 11.97 -0.22 10.53
N GLY A 79 10.79 -0.63 10.02
CA GLY A 79 9.52 -0.49 10.73
C GLY A 79 9.54 -1.19 12.08
N THR A 80 10.06 -2.43 12.13
CA THR A 80 10.18 -3.19 13.39
C THR A 80 11.12 -2.50 14.37
N VAL A 81 12.26 -1.99 13.91
CA VAL A 81 13.21 -1.26 14.77
C VAL A 81 12.59 0.02 15.32
N MET A 82 11.87 0.79 14.48
CA MET A 82 11.18 2.01 14.89
C MET A 82 10.08 1.74 15.92
N ASP A 83 9.37 0.63 15.79
CA ASP A 83 8.32 0.20 16.72
C ASP A 83 8.93 -0.28 18.05
N GLN A 84 9.87 -1.23 18.00
CA GLN A 84 10.50 -1.81 19.20
C GLN A 84 11.37 -0.84 19.99
N SER A 85 12.01 0.12 19.31
CA SER A 85 12.77 1.19 19.97
C SER A 85 11.89 2.26 20.64
N GLY A 86 10.59 2.24 20.38
CA GLY A 86 9.67 3.29 20.83
C GLY A 86 9.81 4.62 20.06
N SER A 87 10.65 4.67 19.02
CA SER A 87 10.90 5.89 18.26
C SER A 87 9.64 6.39 17.55
N ALA A 88 8.83 5.48 16.98
CA ALA A 88 7.55 5.84 16.36
C ALA A 88 6.59 6.47 17.39
N MET A 89 6.57 5.94 18.60
CA MET A 89 5.79 6.48 19.71
C MET A 89 6.26 7.88 20.14
N ALA A 90 7.57 8.06 20.28
CA ALA A 90 8.16 9.35 20.65
C ALA A 90 7.86 10.45 19.63
N ILE A 91 7.88 10.13 18.33
CA ILE A 91 7.47 11.06 17.25
C ILE A 91 6.00 11.44 17.41
N ALA A 92 5.14 10.47 17.66
CA ALA A 92 3.72 10.72 17.84
C ALA A 92 3.46 11.61 19.06
N ASP A 93 4.05 11.29 20.21
CA ASP A 93 3.91 12.08 21.44
C ASP A 93 4.38 13.53 21.23
N PHE A 94 5.53 13.71 20.58
CA PHE A 94 6.02 15.05 20.23
C PHE A 94 5.01 15.87 19.39
N ILE A 95 4.40 15.24 18.38
CA ILE A 95 3.39 15.90 17.54
C ILE A 95 2.15 16.24 18.35
N PHE A 96 1.71 15.33 19.22
CA PHE A 96 0.55 15.55 20.07
C PHE A 96 0.76 16.71 21.07
N ASP A 97 1.93 16.79 21.69
CA ASP A 97 2.28 17.84 22.62
C ASP A 97 2.36 19.22 21.94
N LYS A 98 2.89 19.26 20.73
CA LYS A 98 3.06 20.50 19.97
C LYS A 98 1.75 21.06 19.41
N LEU A 99 0.81 20.21 19.00
CA LEU A 99 -0.45 20.67 18.39
C LEU A 99 -1.48 21.17 19.40
N GLY A 100 -1.38 20.74 20.66
CA GLY A 100 -2.25 21.16 21.74
C GLY A 100 -3.67 20.57 21.68
N LYS A 101 -4.50 20.97 22.63
CA LYS A 101 -5.89 20.50 22.78
C LYS A 101 -6.79 21.00 21.63
N GLY A 102 -7.74 20.16 21.22
CA GLY A 102 -8.71 20.47 20.17
C GLY A 102 -8.24 20.12 18.75
N LYS A 103 -7.02 19.61 18.59
CA LYS A 103 -6.44 19.19 17.30
C LYS A 103 -6.04 17.72 17.27
N GLU A 104 -6.63 16.90 18.12
CA GLU A 104 -6.24 15.49 18.32
C GLU A 104 -6.40 14.67 17.03
N ALA A 105 -7.45 14.92 16.24
CA ALA A 105 -7.64 14.25 14.95
C ALA A 105 -6.53 14.62 13.95
N LEU A 106 -6.17 15.92 13.88
CA LEU A 106 -5.08 16.41 13.04
C LEU A 106 -3.74 15.83 13.52
N ALA A 107 -3.54 15.74 14.82
CA ALA A 107 -2.31 15.17 15.40
C ALA A 107 -2.12 13.69 15.02
N VAL A 108 -3.18 12.90 15.04
CA VAL A 108 -3.15 11.51 14.55
C VAL A 108 -2.78 11.45 13.07
N VAL A 109 -3.40 12.29 12.23
CA VAL A 109 -3.10 12.35 10.79
C VAL A 109 -1.63 12.71 10.55
N LEU A 110 -1.13 13.75 11.21
CA LEU A 110 0.26 14.21 11.03
C LEU A 110 1.27 13.20 11.59
N ALA A 111 0.98 12.57 12.72
CA ALA A 111 1.85 11.53 13.26
C ALA A 111 1.96 10.33 12.29
N CYS A 112 0.85 9.86 11.76
CA CYS A 112 0.85 8.83 10.71
C CYS A 112 1.63 9.29 9.48
N ALA A 113 1.43 10.53 9.03
CA ALA A 113 2.11 11.08 7.86
C ALA A 113 3.63 11.13 8.03
N VAL A 114 4.12 11.68 9.14
CA VAL A 114 5.56 11.81 9.42
C VAL A 114 6.22 10.44 9.49
N ILE A 115 5.61 9.50 10.21
CA ILE A 115 6.15 8.14 10.35
C ILE A 115 6.16 7.42 9.00
N THR A 116 5.09 7.55 8.20
CA THR A 116 4.98 6.92 6.88
C THR A 116 5.97 7.52 5.89
N TYR A 117 6.13 8.83 5.83
CA TYR A 117 7.15 9.50 4.99
C TYR A 117 8.58 9.17 5.45
N GLY A 118 8.78 8.91 6.74
CA GLY A 118 10.04 8.41 7.27
C GLY A 118 10.41 6.99 6.82
N GLY A 119 9.57 6.33 6.01
CA GLY A 119 9.84 5.00 5.46
C GLY A 119 9.28 3.85 6.28
N VAL A 120 8.57 4.12 7.37
CA VAL A 120 7.88 3.07 8.14
C VAL A 120 6.67 2.58 7.36
N SER A 121 6.49 1.26 7.31
CA SER A 121 5.31 0.65 6.68
C SER A 121 4.03 1.26 7.24
N LEU A 122 3.09 1.60 6.35
CA LEU A 122 1.79 2.16 6.69
C LEU A 122 1.00 1.29 7.71
N PHE A 123 1.15 -0.03 7.66
CA PHE A 123 0.52 -0.93 8.63
C PHE A 123 1.16 -0.81 10.01
N VAL A 124 2.50 -0.73 10.08
CA VAL A 124 3.23 -0.53 11.35
C VAL A 124 2.87 0.83 11.96
N ALA A 125 2.84 1.88 11.14
CA ALA A 125 2.41 3.21 11.57
C ALA A 125 0.99 3.18 12.14
N ALA A 126 0.05 2.48 11.49
CA ALA A 126 -1.32 2.34 11.98
C ALA A 126 -1.38 1.63 13.34
N PHE A 127 -0.64 0.53 13.53
CA PHE A 127 -0.61 -0.21 14.79
C PHE A 127 0.04 0.60 15.92
N ALA A 128 1.12 1.33 15.64
CA ALA A 128 1.80 2.16 16.63
C ALA A 128 0.92 3.35 17.09
N ILE A 129 0.24 4.02 16.15
CA ILE A 129 -0.57 5.21 16.45
C ILE A 129 -1.93 4.88 17.06
N TYR A 130 -2.52 3.72 16.72
CA TYR A 130 -3.86 3.37 17.18
C TYR A 130 -4.05 3.44 18.70
N PRO A 131 -3.21 2.82 19.56
CA PRO A 131 -3.40 2.87 21.02
C PRO A 131 -3.33 4.29 21.56
N ILE A 132 -2.39 5.11 21.09
CA ILE A 132 -2.24 6.51 21.52
C ILE A 132 -3.43 7.34 21.08
N GLY A 133 -3.77 7.26 19.80
CA GLY A 133 -4.92 7.97 19.24
C GLY A 133 -6.24 7.63 19.97
N ALA A 134 -6.40 6.36 20.39
CA ALA A 134 -7.57 5.94 21.15
C ALA A 134 -7.64 6.62 22.54
N VAL A 135 -6.51 6.77 23.22
CA VAL A 135 -6.43 7.49 24.50
C VAL A 135 -6.70 8.98 24.32
N LEU A 136 -6.10 9.59 23.29
CA LEU A 136 -6.30 11.00 22.96
C LEU A 136 -7.77 11.30 22.63
N PHE A 137 -8.39 10.52 21.75
CA PHE A 137 -9.78 10.69 21.37
C PHE A 137 -10.72 10.57 22.56
N ARG A 138 -10.43 9.61 23.49
CA ARG A 138 -11.17 9.48 24.74
C ARG A 138 -11.08 10.73 25.60
N LYS A 139 -9.85 11.27 25.79
CA LYS A 139 -9.61 12.50 26.57
C LYS A 139 -10.26 13.73 25.95
N ALA A 140 -10.32 13.80 24.61
CA ALA A 140 -10.91 14.90 23.87
C ALA A 140 -12.44 14.76 23.67
N GLY A 141 -13.05 13.66 24.10
CA GLY A 141 -14.48 13.39 23.87
C GLY A 141 -14.81 13.08 22.42
N ILE A 142 -13.81 12.76 21.58
CA ILE A 142 -14.02 12.39 20.17
C ILE A 142 -14.40 10.92 20.06
N PRO A 143 -15.48 10.57 19.34
CA PRO A 143 -15.86 9.19 19.15
C PRO A 143 -14.76 8.37 18.49
N LYS A 144 -14.38 7.25 19.10
CA LYS A 144 -13.31 6.36 18.65
C LYS A 144 -13.50 5.85 17.21
N ARG A 145 -14.73 5.81 16.71
CA ARG A 145 -15.06 5.39 15.34
C ARG A 145 -14.39 6.24 14.24
N PHE A 146 -13.97 7.46 14.55
CA PHE A 146 -13.26 8.33 13.59
C PHE A 146 -11.76 8.05 13.52
N LEU A 147 -11.20 7.34 14.50
CA LEU A 147 -9.77 7.07 14.57
C LEU A 147 -9.24 6.28 13.36
N PRO A 148 -9.90 5.20 12.87
CA PRO A 148 -9.44 4.50 11.67
C PRO A 148 -9.40 5.41 10.43
N GLY A 149 -10.37 6.33 10.30
CA GLY A 149 -10.39 7.31 9.21
C GLY A 149 -9.22 8.30 9.28
N CYS A 150 -8.86 8.78 10.46
CA CYS A 150 -7.69 9.66 10.65
C CYS A 150 -6.38 8.93 10.32
N ILE A 151 -6.24 7.68 10.76
CA ILE A 151 -5.07 6.85 10.45
C ILE A 151 -4.99 6.58 8.94
N ALA A 152 -6.11 6.23 8.31
CA ALA A 152 -6.18 6.02 6.87
C ALA A 152 -5.80 7.29 6.09
N LEU A 153 -6.30 8.44 6.49
CA LEU A 153 -5.96 9.71 5.87
C LEU A 153 -4.46 10.03 6.00
N GLY A 154 -3.86 9.76 7.15
CA GLY A 154 -2.44 10.06 7.39
C GLY A 154 -1.46 9.05 6.79
N ALA A 155 -1.83 7.76 6.66
CA ALA A 155 -0.90 6.71 6.25
C ALA A 155 -1.19 6.13 4.86
N PHE A 156 -2.45 6.20 4.36
CA PHE A 156 -2.90 5.46 3.18
C PHE A 156 -3.30 6.35 1.99
N THR A 157 -3.23 7.66 2.12
CA THR A 157 -3.66 8.59 1.06
C THR A 157 -2.51 9.42 0.51
N PHE A 158 -2.44 10.70 0.84
CA PHE A 158 -1.45 11.63 0.31
C PHE A 158 0.01 11.23 0.62
N THR A 159 0.24 10.45 1.65
CA THR A 159 1.57 9.95 2.03
C THR A 159 2.11 8.86 1.12
N MET A 160 1.27 8.29 0.26
CA MET A 160 1.69 7.21 -0.64
C MET A 160 2.56 7.71 -1.79
N THR A 161 2.28 8.91 -2.35
CA THR A 161 2.95 9.42 -3.56
C THR A 161 3.22 10.92 -3.55
N ALA A 162 2.80 11.66 -2.51
CA ALA A 162 2.71 13.12 -2.60
C ALA A 162 4.06 13.85 -2.52
N ILE A 163 5.10 13.25 -1.95
CA ILE A 163 6.40 13.92 -1.82
C ILE A 163 7.44 13.21 -2.70
N PRO A 164 8.03 13.93 -3.69
CA PRO A 164 9.14 13.41 -4.48
C PRO A 164 10.33 13.01 -3.60
N GLY A 165 11.07 11.98 -4.00
CA GLY A 165 12.23 11.50 -3.28
C GLY A 165 11.94 10.63 -2.06
N THR A 166 10.67 10.37 -1.73
CA THR A 166 10.32 9.43 -0.65
C THR A 166 10.54 7.97 -1.07
N PRO A 167 10.91 7.07 -0.14
CA PRO A 167 11.16 5.65 -0.42
C PRO A 167 9.86 4.85 -0.63
N GLN A 168 8.77 5.50 -1.03
CA GLN A 168 7.48 4.85 -1.25
C GLN A 168 7.51 3.99 -2.52
N ILE A 169 6.90 2.81 -2.43
CA ILE A 169 6.86 1.84 -3.54
C ILE A 169 6.16 2.45 -4.76
N GLN A 170 5.16 3.29 -4.55
CA GLN A 170 4.43 3.99 -5.60
C GLN A 170 5.32 4.94 -6.42
N ASN A 171 6.40 5.46 -5.85
CA ASN A 171 7.39 6.27 -6.56
C ASN A 171 8.44 5.38 -7.25
N THR A 172 8.77 4.22 -6.69
CA THR A 172 9.84 3.35 -7.19
C THR A 172 9.41 2.36 -8.26
N ILE A 173 8.17 1.84 -8.22
CA ILE A 173 7.66 0.90 -9.22
C ILE A 173 7.63 1.51 -10.64
N PRO A 174 7.14 2.74 -10.86
CA PRO A 174 7.08 3.35 -12.19
C PRO A 174 8.45 3.55 -12.84
N MET A 175 9.51 3.73 -12.07
CA MET A 175 10.86 4.00 -12.59
C MET A 175 11.29 2.99 -13.65
N LYS A 176 11.04 1.70 -13.40
CA LYS A 176 11.40 0.61 -14.31
C LYS A 176 10.64 0.66 -15.64
N TYR A 177 9.38 1.10 -15.62
CA TYR A 177 8.48 1.04 -16.77
C TYR A 177 8.45 2.34 -17.57
N PHE A 178 8.66 3.47 -16.91
CA PHE A 178 8.53 4.80 -17.52
C PHE A 178 9.84 5.58 -17.60
N GLY A 179 10.96 4.99 -17.12
CA GLY A 179 12.27 5.66 -17.10
C GLY A 179 12.32 6.91 -16.23
N THR A 180 11.42 6.99 -15.24
CA THR A 180 11.36 8.08 -14.26
C THR A 180 12.37 7.84 -13.13
N ASP A 181 12.59 8.84 -12.29
CA ASP A 181 13.35 8.73 -11.05
C ASP A 181 12.42 8.90 -9.82
N VAL A 182 12.97 8.80 -8.62
CA VAL A 182 12.21 8.96 -7.36
C VAL A 182 11.68 10.38 -7.16
N PHE A 183 12.19 11.36 -7.91
CA PHE A 183 11.80 12.77 -7.84
C PHE A 183 10.76 13.15 -8.90
N ALA A 184 10.39 12.24 -9.77
CA ALA A 184 9.45 12.49 -10.85
C ALA A 184 7.97 12.52 -10.39
N ALA A 185 7.67 12.23 -9.14
CA ALA A 185 6.33 12.39 -8.60
C ALA A 185 5.94 13.88 -8.53
N PRO A 186 4.73 14.23 -8.96
CA PRO A 186 4.25 15.62 -8.93
C PRO A 186 4.01 16.15 -7.52
#